data_4d4cbd58d2203295e9148bfd4be88605
#
_entry.id   4d4cbd58d2203295e9148bfd4be88605
#
_cell.length_a   1.000
_cell.length_b   1.000
_cell.length_c   1.000
_cell.angle_alpha   90.00
_cell.angle_beta   90.00
_cell.angle_gamma   90.00
#
_symmetry.space_group_name_H-M   'P 1'
#
loop_
_entity.id
_entity.type
_entity.pdbx_description
1 polymer ?
#
loop_
_entity_poly.entity_id
_entity_poly.type
_entity_poly.pdbx_seq_one_letter_code
_entity_poly.pdbx_strand_id
1 'polypeptide(L)'
;MNNYPYKYNNQGQEYAPYQQPPYGSYGVAPGSTTYQSLLSKVLTLLSFSLVSAGFGLFAGLQLLDAGIGGFLLPAIILEFVVLIAVMITSRKLPNAMLLNMSLLYLFTFISGMTISTIIAAYAAAGAANAIYEALALTGVLTVGLGTFAWTTKRNLSFLGPILFIGLLAVVAASIFSIFFATGPLSFIIALVSVGLFSGFIVYDIQRIKFTEDTL
;
A
#
# COMPACT_ATOMS: atom_id res chain seq x y z
N MET A 1 -47.82 16.34 -25.49
CA MET A 1 -48.98 16.07 -24.61
C MET A 1 -48.71 14.74 -23.95
N ASN A 2 -48.22 14.72 -22.74
CA ASN A 2 -47.94 13.47 -22.01
C ASN A 2 -49.12 13.17 -21.12
N ASN A 3 -49.92 12.18 -21.51
CA ASN A 3 -50.98 11.62 -20.67
C ASN A 3 -50.36 10.72 -19.61
N TYR A 4 -50.17 11.23 -18.40
CA TYR A 4 -49.90 10.40 -17.24
C TYR A 4 -51.25 9.93 -16.64
N PRO A 5 -51.46 8.59 -16.43
CA PRO A 5 -52.68 8.10 -15.79
C PRO A 5 -52.60 8.43 -14.29
N TYR A 6 -53.57 9.23 -13.82
CA TYR A 6 -53.79 9.49 -12.40
C TYR A 6 -54.25 8.20 -11.70
N LYS A 7 -53.60 7.85 -10.60
CA LYS A 7 -54.05 6.77 -9.72
C LYS A 7 -54.79 7.35 -8.52
N TYR A 8 -55.98 6.85 -8.24
CA TYR A 8 -56.79 7.20 -7.06
C TYR A 8 -56.53 6.19 -5.94
N ASN A 9 -56.51 6.66 -4.67
CA ASN A 9 -56.51 5.76 -3.52
C ASN A 9 -57.94 5.20 -3.28
N ASN A 10 -58.06 4.22 -2.37
CA ASN A 10 -59.35 3.60 -2.00
C ASN A 10 -60.32 4.60 -1.32
N GLN A 11 -59.95 5.85 -1.09
CA GLN A 11 -60.76 6.93 -0.54
C GLN A 11 -61.08 8.03 -1.58
N GLY A 12 -60.77 7.83 -2.86
CA GLY A 12 -61.10 8.73 -3.95
C GLY A 12 -60.26 10.03 -3.98
N GLN A 13 -59.15 10.07 -3.24
CA GLN A 13 -58.24 11.22 -3.26
C GLN A 13 -57.22 11.09 -4.40
N GLU A 14 -57.06 12.13 -5.17
CA GLU A 14 -56.10 12.22 -6.25
C GLU A 14 -54.68 12.34 -5.68
N TYR A 15 -53.83 11.39 -6.02
CA TYR A 15 -52.37 11.54 -5.72
C TYR A 15 -51.71 12.35 -6.83
N ALA A 16 -51.05 13.40 -6.46
CA ALA A 16 -50.06 13.97 -7.33
C ALA A 16 -49.01 12.88 -7.65
N PRO A 17 -48.73 12.60 -8.93
CA PRO A 17 -47.70 11.63 -9.27
C PRO A 17 -46.43 12.08 -8.59
N TYR A 18 -45.76 11.18 -7.86
CA TYR A 18 -44.41 11.41 -7.38
C TYR A 18 -43.61 11.81 -8.60
N GLN A 19 -43.29 13.11 -8.70
CA GLN A 19 -42.27 13.56 -9.61
C GLN A 19 -41.00 12.91 -9.12
N GLN A 20 -40.60 11.84 -9.78
CA GLN A 20 -39.21 11.37 -9.66
C GLN A 20 -38.35 12.59 -10.00
N PRO A 21 -37.49 13.04 -9.08
CA PRO A 21 -36.58 14.11 -9.41
C PRO A 21 -35.84 13.70 -10.69
N PRO A 22 -35.66 14.63 -11.65
CA PRO A 22 -35.03 14.30 -12.90
C PRO A 22 -33.71 13.57 -12.61
N TYR A 23 -33.56 12.41 -13.22
CA TYR A 23 -32.34 11.61 -13.14
C TYR A 23 -31.17 12.54 -13.48
N GLY A 24 -30.39 12.95 -12.48
CA GLY A 24 -29.30 13.92 -12.65
C GLY A 24 -29.26 15.08 -11.66
N SER A 25 -30.30 15.28 -10.83
CA SER A 25 -30.26 16.31 -9.78
C SER A 25 -30.26 15.73 -8.36
N TYR A 26 -29.50 14.68 -8.11
CA TYR A 26 -28.87 14.61 -6.81
C TYR A 26 -27.86 15.76 -6.82
N GLY A 27 -28.27 16.88 -6.26
CA GLY A 27 -27.37 17.99 -6.03
C GLY A 27 -26.18 17.42 -5.29
N VAL A 28 -25.11 17.21 -6.03
CA VAL A 28 -23.79 17.02 -5.45
C VAL A 28 -23.60 18.28 -4.64
N ALA A 29 -23.66 18.13 -3.32
CA ALA A 29 -23.39 19.24 -2.42
C ALA A 29 -22.09 19.88 -2.91
N PRO A 30 -21.97 21.22 -3.00
CA PRO A 30 -20.72 21.86 -3.37
C PRO A 30 -19.71 21.60 -2.25
N GLY A 31 -18.96 20.53 -2.39
CA GLY A 31 -18.04 19.94 -1.43
C GLY A 31 -17.32 18.74 -2.00
N SER A 32 -17.49 18.45 -3.28
CA SER A 32 -16.82 17.31 -3.97
C SER A 32 -15.33 17.59 -4.24
N THR A 33 -14.60 17.92 -3.18
CA THR A 33 -13.13 17.83 -3.13
C THR A 33 -12.67 16.40 -2.87
N THR A 34 -13.54 15.40 -3.03
CA THR A 34 -13.35 14.06 -2.46
C THR A 34 -12.47 13.14 -3.32
N TYR A 35 -12.43 13.32 -4.63
CA TYR A 35 -11.76 12.38 -5.53
C TYR A 35 -10.23 12.55 -5.57
N GLN A 36 -9.73 13.78 -5.59
CA GLN A 36 -8.29 14.03 -5.41
C GLN A 36 -7.81 13.74 -3.98
N SER A 37 -8.73 13.56 -3.04
CA SER A 37 -8.39 13.42 -1.62
C SER A 37 -7.84 12.05 -1.24
N LEU A 38 -8.30 10.94 -1.82
CA LEU A 38 -7.84 9.60 -1.43
C LEU A 38 -6.40 9.33 -1.89
N LEU A 39 -6.11 9.57 -3.17
CA LEU A 39 -4.75 9.42 -3.67
C LEU A 39 -3.79 10.38 -2.97
N SER A 40 -4.20 11.64 -2.78
CA SER A 40 -3.40 12.63 -2.06
C SER A 40 -3.13 12.21 -0.61
N LYS A 41 -4.13 11.68 0.11
CA LYS A 41 -3.97 11.15 1.46
C LYS A 41 -3.01 9.95 1.50
N VAL A 42 -3.16 9.01 0.56
CA VAL A 42 -2.27 7.84 0.48
C VAL A 42 -0.84 8.26 0.19
N LEU A 43 -0.62 9.17 -0.79
CA LEU A 43 0.70 9.67 -1.10
C LEU A 43 1.33 10.47 0.05
N THR A 44 0.53 11.25 0.77
CA THR A 44 0.99 11.98 1.96
C THR A 44 1.42 11.00 3.06
N LEU A 45 0.60 10.00 3.38
CA LEU A 45 0.94 8.97 4.36
C LEU A 45 2.20 8.19 3.95
N LEU A 46 2.31 7.83 2.66
CA LEU A 46 3.49 7.16 2.12
C LEU A 46 4.75 8.02 2.27
N SER A 47 4.66 9.31 1.93
CA SER A 47 5.80 10.23 2.05
C SER A 47 6.27 10.36 3.49
N PHE A 48 5.36 10.55 4.45
CA PHE A 48 5.70 10.60 5.87
C PHE A 48 6.25 9.26 6.37
N SER A 49 5.74 8.14 5.88
CA SER A 49 6.26 6.80 6.19
C SER A 49 7.70 6.62 5.70
N LEU A 50 8.02 7.10 4.50
CA LEU A 50 9.38 7.07 3.98
C LEU A 50 10.34 7.95 4.80
N VAL A 51 9.89 9.13 5.21
CA VAL A 51 10.66 10.00 6.09
C VAL A 51 10.90 9.31 7.44
N SER A 52 9.87 8.70 8.02
CA SER A 52 10.00 7.92 9.27
C SER A 52 11.00 6.76 9.13
N ALA A 53 10.94 6.02 8.02
CA ALA A 53 11.89 4.95 7.71
C ALA A 53 13.32 5.49 7.56
N GLY A 54 13.49 6.66 6.94
CA GLY A 54 14.79 7.34 6.83
C GLY A 54 15.39 7.69 8.19
N PHE A 55 14.58 8.20 9.12
CA PHE A 55 15.02 8.43 10.51
C PHE A 55 15.36 7.12 11.22
N GLY A 56 14.58 6.06 11.01
CA GLY A 56 14.88 4.73 11.54
C GLY A 56 16.22 4.18 11.01
N LEU A 57 16.46 4.30 9.70
CA LEU A 57 17.72 3.93 9.07
C LEU A 57 18.90 4.67 9.70
N PHE A 58 18.79 5.99 9.84
CA PHE A 58 19.82 6.81 10.48
C PHE A 58 20.10 6.36 11.92
N ALA A 59 19.04 6.16 12.73
CA ALA A 59 19.17 5.68 14.09
C ALA A 59 19.85 4.30 14.15
N GLY A 60 19.47 3.37 13.27
CA GLY A 60 20.08 2.05 13.20
C GLY A 60 21.56 2.10 12.83
N LEU A 61 21.96 2.96 11.89
CA LEU A 61 23.39 3.15 11.55
C LEU A 61 24.18 3.70 12.75
N GLN A 62 23.64 4.67 13.49
CA GLN A 62 24.29 5.20 14.70
C GLN A 62 24.47 4.13 15.79
N LEU A 63 23.50 3.23 15.96
CA LEU A 63 23.61 2.11 16.89
C LEU A 63 24.71 1.12 16.45
N LEU A 64 24.84 0.85 15.16
CA LEU A 64 25.88 -0.01 14.61
C LEU A 64 27.26 0.62 14.82
N ASP A 65 27.42 1.91 14.53
CA ASP A 65 28.67 2.66 14.74
C ASP A 65 29.07 2.70 16.23
N ALA A 66 28.11 2.72 17.14
CA ALA A 66 28.32 2.61 18.57
C ALA A 66 28.65 1.18 19.07
N GLY A 67 28.72 0.19 18.15
CA GLY A 67 28.98 -1.21 18.47
C GLY A 67 27.79 -1.97 19.05
N ILE A 68 26.57 -1.39 19.00
CA ILE A 68 25.34 -1.99 19.52
C ILE A 68 24.64 -2.75 18.40
N GLY A 69 25.28 -3.81 17.87
CA GLY A 69 24.66 -4.63 16.81
C GLY A 69 23.55 -5.59 17.28
N GLY A 70 23.44 -5.80 18.59
CA GLY A 70 22.46 -6.71 19.18
C GLY A 70 20.99 -6.26 19.09
N PHE A 71 20.71 -5.05 18.59
CA PHE A 71 19.34 -4.54 18.45
C PHE A 71 18.53 -5.22 17.33
N LEU A 72 19.19 -5.90 16.38
CA LEU A 72 18.54 -6.46 15.19
C LEU A 72 17.41 -7.44 15.52
N LEU A 73 17.68 -8.46 16.35
CA LEU A 73 16.65 -9.44 16.72
C LEU A 73 15.48 -8.83 17.49
N PRO A 74 15.70 -8.01 18.54
CA PRO A 74 14.61 -7.27 19.18
C PRO A 74 13.82 -6.37 18.20
N ALA A 75 14.50 -5.69 17.27
CA ALA A 75 13.84 -4.83 16.29
C ALA A 75 12.94 -5.64 15.34
N ILE A 76 13.40 -6.77 14.83
CA ILE A 76 12.59 -7.67 13.98
C ILE A 76 11.35 -8.16 14.75
N ILE A 77 11.51 -8.62 15.99
CA ILE A 77 10.38 -9.08 16.79
C ILE A 77 9.37 -7.94 17.00
N LEU A 78 9.87 -6.75 17.37
CA LEU A 78 9.02 -5.58 17.56
C LEU A 78 8.30 -5.16 16.27
N GLU A 79 8.98 -5.25 15.13
CA GLU A 79 8.40 -4.98 13.81
C GLU A 79 7.19 -5.87 13.53
N PHE A 80 7.29 -7.19 13.78
CA PHE A 80 6.16 -8.10 13.65
C PHE A 80 5.03 -7.80 14.65
N VAL A 81 5.35 -7.49 15.89
CA VAL A 81 4.35 -7.12 16.91
C VAL A 81 3.59 -5.87 16.48
N VAL A 82 4.30 -4.82 16.03
CA VAL A 82 3.67 -3.57 15.57
C VAL A 82 2.88 -3.80 14.29
N LEU A 83 3.36 -4.62 13.36
CA LEU A 83 2.62 -5.00 12.15
C LEU A 83 1.27 -5.65 12.51
N ILE A 84 1.27 -6.62 13.42
CA ILE A 84 0.04 -7.26 13.90
C ILE A 84 -0.87 -6.25 14.60
N ALA A 85 -0.30 -5.34 15.40
CA ALA A 85 -1.06 -4.28 16.05
C ALA A 85 -1.73 -3.35 15.02
N VAL A 86 -1.03 -2.93 13.96
CA VAL A 86 -1.60 -2.16 12.85
C VAL A 86 -2.76 -2.91 12.20
N MET A 87 -2.59 -4.19 11.91
CA MET A 87 -3.64 -5.01 11.29
C MET A 87 -4.89 -5.14 12.16
N ILE A 88 -4.72 -5.30 13.47
CA ILE A 88 -5.84 -5.42 14.42
C ILE A 88 -6.53 -4.07 14.61
N THR A 89 -5.77 -2.99 14.84
CA THR A 89 -6.33 -1.67 15.13
C THR A 89 -7.03 -1.08 13.92
N SER A 90 -6.49 -1.24 12.71
CA SER A 90 -7.13 -0.77 11.48
C SER A 90 -8.49 -1.45 11.22
N ARG A 91 -8.67 -2.69 11.67
CA ARG A 91 -9.93 -3.43 11.53
C ARG A 91 -10.92 -3.16 12.66
N LYS A 92 -10.44 -3.14 13.91
CA LYS A 92 -11.30 -3.02 15.11
C LYS A 92 -11.59 -1.58 15.50
N LEU A 93 -10.68 -0.66 15.21
CA LEU A 93 -10.74 0.74 15.62
C LEU A 93 -10.49 1.67 14.42
N PRO A 94 -11.33 1.61 13.36
CA PRO A 94 -11.13 2.43 12.15
C PRO A 94 -11.18 3.94 12.45
N ASN A 95 -11.92 4.33 13.48
CA ASN A 95 -12.06 5.72 13.90
C ASN A 95 -10.88 6.26 14.72
N ALA A 96 -9.96 5.39 15.19
CA ALA A 96 -8.76 5.77 15.92
C ALA A 96 -7.63 6.20 14.97
N MET A 97 -7.87 7.23 14.17
CA MET A 97 -6.97 7.68 13.11
C MET A 97 -5.56 7.97 13.63
N LEU A 98 -5.43 8.69 14.74
CA LEU A 98 -4.12 9.02 15.34
C LEU A 98 -3.35 7.76 15.76
N LEU A 99 -4.03 6.79 16.37
CA LEU A 99 -3.42 5.53 16.78
C LEU A 99 -2.91 4.75 15.56
N ASN A 100 -3.75 4.62 14.54
CA ASN A 100 -3.40 3.89 13.32
C ASN A 100 -2.21 4.54 12.58
N MET A 101 -2.18 5.87 12.51
CA MET A 101 -1.05 6.61 11.93
C MET A 101 0.22 6.46 12.76
N SER A 102 0.13 6.58 14.08
CA SER A 102 1.28 6.44 14.97
C SER A 102 1.90 5.04 14.88
N LEU A 103 1.07 4.01 14.85
CA LEU A 103 1.52 2.62 14.67
C LEU A 103 2.17 2.41 13.29
N LEU A 104 1.61 3.02 12.24
CA LEU A 104 2.19 2.96 10.90
C LEU A 104 3.60 3.59 10.86
N TYR A 105 3.75 4.79 11.43
CA TYR A 105 5.06 5.46 11.47
C TYR A 105 6.05 4.75 12.37
N LEU A 106 5.58 4.19 13.50
CA LEU A 106 6.43 3.35 14.35
C LEU A 106 6.92 2.10 13.60
N PHE A 107 6.01 1.43 12.89
CA PHE A 107 6.35 0.29 12.05
C PHE A 107 7.44 0.65 11.02
N THR A 108 7.23 1.73 10.25
CA THR A 108 8.18 2.15 9.22
C THR A 108 9.51 2.63 9.80
N PHE A 109 9.51 3.24 10.98
CA PHE A 109 10.74 3.59 11.71
C PHE A 109 11.55 2.34 12.07
N ILE A 110 10.90 1.33 12.65
CA ILE A 110 11.57 0.06 13.00
C ILE A 110 12.07 -0.66 11.75
N SER A 111 11.27 -0.69 10.66
CA SER A 111 11.70 -1.23 9.37
C SER A 111 12.94 -0.53 8.83
N GLY A 112 13.03 0.79 8.97
CA GLY A 112 14.24 1.54 8.64
C GLY A 112 15.46 1.11 9.47
N MET A 113 15.26 0.90 10.78
CA MET A 113 16.32 0.40 11.66
C MET A 113 16.79 -1.00 11.26
N THR A 114 15.91 -1.91 10.91
CA THR A 114 16.29 -3.27 10.47
C THR A 114 17.03 -3.26 9.14
N ILE A 115 16.61 -2.42 8.19
CA ILE A 115 17.27 -2.24 6.89
C ILE A 115 18.68 -1.67 7.04
N SER A 116 18.97 -0.87 8.08
CA SER A 116 20.30 -0.28 8.31
C SER A 116 21.42 -1.32 8.37
N THR A 117 21.15 -2.51 8.91
CA THR A 117 22.12 -3.60 9.01
C THR A 117 22.53 -4.14 7.64
N ILE A 118 21.55 -4.25 6.71
CA ILE A 118 21.79 -4.68 5.34
C ILE A 118 22.61 -3.63 4.60
N ILE A 119 22.24 -2.35 4.72
CA ILE A 119 22.96 -1.24 4.10
C ILE A 119 24.40 -1.15 4.61
N ALA A 120 24.61 -1.28 5.92
CA ALA A 120 25.95 -1.31 6.51
C ALA A 120 26.78 -2.49 6.00
N ALA A 121 26.19 -3.68 5.85
CA ALA A 121 26.87 -4.85 5.31
C ALA A 121 27.30 -4.65 3.84
N TYR A 122 26.45 -4.08 2.99
CA TYR A 122 26.82 -3.75 1.60
C TYR A 122 27.89 -2.67 1.54
N ALA A 123 27.82 -1.65 2.39
CA ALA A 123 28.83 -0.61 2.47
C ALA A 123 30.19 -1.17 2.91
N ALA A 124 30.21 -2.04 3.93
CA ALA A 124 31.42 -2.71 4.40
C ALA A 124 32.03 -3.66 3.35
N ALA A 125 31.21 -4.26 2.50
CA ALA A 125 31.65 -5.09 1.38
C ALA A 125 32.15 -4.27 0.16
N GLY A 126 32.19 -2.93 0.24
CA GLY A 126 32.54 -2.05 -0.87
C GLY A 126 31.50 -1.97 -2.00
N ALA A 127 30.28 -2.47 -1.76
CA ALA A 127 29.20 -2.55 -2.74
C ALA A 127 28.13 -1.44 -2.56
N ALA A 128 28.52 -0.28 -2.02
CA ALA A 128 27.61 0.85 -1.80
C ALA A 128 26.88 1.30 -3.09
N ASN A 129 27.53 1.20 -4.26
CA ASN A 129 26.94 1.54 -5.54
C ASN A 129 25.67 0.70 -5.84
N ALA A 130 25.66 -0.57 -5.44
CA ALA A 130 24.49 -1.43 -5.64
C ALA A 130 23.24 -0.90 -4.91
N ILE A 131 23.42 -0.20 -3.77
CA ILE A 131 22.33 0.42 -3.02
C ILE A 131 21.74 1.58 -3.82
N TYR A 132 22.58 2.45 -4.37
CA TYR A 132 22.13 3.59 -5.19
C TYR A 132 21.43 3.13 -6.48
N GLU A 133 21.97 2.10 -7.12
CA GLU A 133 21.37 1.49 -8.32
C GLU A 133 20.00 0.89 -8.01
N ALA A 134 19.87 0.15 -6.89
CA ALA A 134 18.61 -0.43 -6.45
C ALA A 134 17.56 0.66 -6.13
N LEU A 135 17.97 1.73 -5.46
CA LEU A 135 17.08 2.87 -5.17
C LEU A 135 16.60 3.55 -6.46
N ALA A 136 17.52 3.82 -7.39
CA ALA A 136 17.18 4.45 -8.66
C ALA A 136 16.22 3.58 -9.49
N LEU A 137 16.53 2.28 -9.63
CA LEU A 137 15.67 1.33 -10.34
C LEU A 137 14.29 1.21 -9.69
N THR A 138 14.22 1.12 -8.37
CA THR A 138 12.95 1.06 -7.63
C THR A 138 12.14 2.32 -7.87
N GLY A 139 12.77 3.50 -7.82
CA GLY A 139 12.11 4.77 -8.11
C GLY A 139 11.54 4.84 -9.52
N VAL A 140 12.34 4.47 -10.53
CA VAL A 140 11.93 4.44 -11.94
C VAL A 140 10.79 3.45 -12.16
N LEU A 141 10.90 2.23 -11.61
CA LEU A 141 9.84 1.22 -11.70
C LEU A 141 8.55 1.69 -11.03
N THR A 142 8.64 2.26 -9.84
CA THR A 142 7.45 2.73 -9.10
C THR A 142 6.72 3.84 -9.86
N VAL A 143 7.44 4.83 -10.36
CA VAL A 143 6.84 5.92 -11.15
C VAL A 143 6.30 5.41 -12.47
N GLY A 144 7.07 4.59 -13.19
CA GLY A 144 6.67 4.04 -14.48
C GLY A 144 5.43 3.15 -14.38
N LEU A 145 5.45 2.18 -13.46
CA LEU A 145 4.32 1.28 -13.22
C LEU A 145 3.11 2.00 -12.64
N GLY A 146 3.34 2.99 -11.77
CA GLY A 146 2.29 3.83 -11.22
C GLY A 146 1.56 4.61 -12.32
N THR A 147 2.31 5.24 -13.21
CA THR A 147 1.76 5.96 -14.37
C THR A 147 1.02 5.02 -15.30
N PHE A 148 1.59 3.84 -15.59
CA PHE A 148 0.92 2.81 -16.39
C PHE A 148 -0.39 2.35 -15.74
N ALA A 149 -0.39 2.03 -14.45
CA ALA A 149 -1.57 1.59 -13.72
C ALA A 149 -2.69 2.64 -13.72
N TRP A 150 -2.31 3.92 -13.61
CA TRP A 150 -3.26 5.03 -13.64
C TRP A 150 -3.89 5.25 -15.03
N THR A 151 -3.09 5.11 -16.09
CA THR A 151 -3.54 5.36 -17.47
C THR A 151 -4.29 4.18 -18.09
N THR A 152 -4.00 2.94 -17.65
CA THR A 152 -4.65 1.76 -18.22
C THR A 152 -6.12 1.68 -17.85
N LYS A 153 -6.95 1.31 -18.84
CA LYS A 153 -8.40 1.10 -18.67
C LYS A 153 -8.77 -0.37 -18.41
N ARG A 154 -7.77 -1.26 -18.42
CA ARG A 154 -8.00 -2.70 -18.19
C ARG A 154 -8.23 -2.95 -16.70
N ASN A 155 -9.25 -3.74 -16.39
CA ASN A 155 -9.48 -4.22 -15.04
C ASN A 155 -8.52 -5.37 -14.72
N LEU A 156 -7.58 -5.13 -13.79
CA LEU A 156 -6.57 -6.10 -13.37
C LEU A 156 -6.88 -6.71 -11.98
N SER A 157 -8.13 -6.62 -11.52
CA SER A 157 -8.53 -7.15 -10.22
C SER A 157 -8.29 -8.67 -10.10
N PHE A 158 -8.27 -9.40 -11.22
CA PHE A 158 -7.92 -10.83 -11.24
C PHE A 158 -6.47 -11.11 -10.81
N LEU A 159 -5.59 -10.11 -10.88
CA LEU A 159 -4.18 -10.26 -10.44
C LEU A 159 -4.07 -10.45 -8.92
N GLY A 160 -5.00 -9.91 -8.12
CA GLY A 160 -4.91 -9.97 -6.66
C GLY A 160 -4.66 -11.37 -6.10
N PRO A 161 -5.52 -12.37 -6.41
CA PRO A 161 -5.29 -13.76 -5.96
C PRO A 161 -4.01 -14.38 -6.49
N ILE A 162 -3.63 -14.08 -7.73
CA ILE A 162 -2.41 -14.62 -8.37
C ILE A 162 -1.17 -14.06 -7.67
N LEU A 163 -1.14 -12.74 -7.43
CA LEU A 163 -0.05 -12.08 -6.72
C LEU A 163 0.07 -12.57 -5.28
N PHE A 164 -1.06 -12.82 -4.61
CA PHE A 164 -1.05 -13.35 -3.25
C PHE A 164 -0.45 -14.77 -3.18
N ILE A 165 -0.84 -15.66 -4.10
CA ILE A 165 -0.25 -17.00 -4.21
C ILE A 165 1.24 -16.89 -4.54
N GLY A 166 1.60 -16.02 -5.49
CA GLY A 166 2.99 -15.74 -5.83
C GLY A 166 3.82 -15.25 -4.63
N LEU A 167 3.25 -14.37 -3.80
CA LEU A 167 3.89 -13.91 -2.57
C LEU A 167 4.17 -15.05 -1.59
N LEU A 168 3.19 -15.91 -1.36
CA LEU A 168 3.38 -17.09 -0.50
C LEU A 168 4.45 -18.03 -1.05
N ALA A 169 4.49 -18.23 -2.37
CA ALA A 169 5.51 -19.04 -3.02
C ALA A 169 6.91 -18.45 -2.87
N VAL A 170 7.07 -17.13 -3.06
CA VAL A 170 8.35 -16.42 -2.85
C VAL A 170 8.80 -16.50 -1.39
N VAL A 171 7.89 -16.29 -0.44
CA VAL A 171 8.21 -16.40 1.00
C VAL A 171 8.66 -17.83 1.34
N ALA A 172 7.95 -18.85 0.87
CA ALA A 172 8.33 -20.25 1.08
C ALA A 172 9.69 -20.57 0.45
N ALA A 173 9.93 -20.12 -0.79
CA ALA A 173 11.21 -20.29 -1.47
C ALA A 173 12.35 -19.56 -0.75
N SER A 174 12.10 -18.37 -0.20
CA SER A 174 13.08 -17.61 0.58
C SER A 174 13.46 -18.33 1.87
N ILE A 175 12.48 -18.90 2.60
CA ILE A 175 12.75 -19.70 3.79
C ILE A 175 13.55 -20.95 3.41
N PHE A 176 13.17 -21.64 2.35
CA PHE A 176 13.89 -22.80 1.85
C PHE A 176 15.34 -22.46 1.47
N SER A 177 15.56 -21.29 0.85
CA SER A 177 16.89 -20.79 0.46
C SER A 177 17.84 -20.60 1.64
N ILE A 178 17.34 -20.37 2.86
CA ILE A 178 18.17 -20.27 4.07
C ILE A 178 18.89 -21.61 4.37
N PHE A 179 18.20 -22.72 4.11
CA PHE A 179 18.73 -24.05 4.38
C PHE A 179 19.57 -24.62 3.21
N PHE A 180 19.25 -24.22 2.00
CA PHE A 180 19.85 -24.72 0.76
C PHE A 180 20.49 -23.58 -0.04
N ALA A 181 21.33 -22.78 0.59
CA ALA A 181 21.96 -21.57 0.04
C ALA A 181 22.72 -21.87 -1.27
N THR A 182 22.04 -21.80 -2.40
CA THR A 182 22.63 -21.84 -3.73
C THR A 182 22.50 -20.47 -4.38
N GLY A 183 23.61 -19.90 -4.87
CA GLY A 183 23.62 -18.58 -5.51
C GLY A 183 22.58 -18.43 -6.64
N PRO A 184 22.40 -19.44 -7.54
CA PRO A 184 21.38 -19.40 -8.58
C PRO A 184 19.95 -19.29 -8.05
N LEU A 185 19.60 -20.00 -6.96
CA LEU A 185 18.27 -19.96 -6.37
C LEU A 185 17.95 -18.57 -5.82
N SER A 186 18.89 -17.95 -5.10
CA SER A 186 18.69 -16.60 -4.55
C SER A 186 18.49 -15.57 -5.66
N PHE A 187 19.20 -15.70 -6.78
CA PHE A 187 19.01 -14.82 -7.94
C PHE A 187 17.63 -14.99 -8.57
N ILE A 188 17.15 -16.22 -8.75
CA ILE A 188 15.80 -16.48 -9.28
C ILE A 188 14.73 -15.92 -8.36
N ILE A 189 14.85 -16.13 -7.03
CA ILE A 189 13.92 -15.59 -6.04
C ILE A 189 13.90 -14.07 -6.13
N ALA A 190 15.04 -13.40 -6.22
CA ALA A 190 15.12 -11.96 -6.35
C ALA A 190 14.43 -11.46 -7.63
N LEU A 191 14.68 -12.09 -8.78
CA LEU A 191 14.06 -11.71 -10.05
C LEU A 191 12.55 -11.89 -10.04
N VAL A 192 12.06 -13.02 -9.53
CA VAL A 192 10.62 -13.29 -9.37
C VAL A 192 9.99 -12.29 -8.40
N SER A 193 10.68 -11.94 -7.31
CA SER A 193 10.21 -10.94 -6.35
C SER A 193 10.03 -9.57 -6.99
N VAL A 194 10.99 -9.11 -7.80
CA VAL A 194 10.87 -7.83 -8.52
C VAL A 194 9.64 -7.82 -9.42
N GLY A 195 9.42 -8.88 -10.20
CA GLY A 195 8.24 -9.02 -11.06
C GLY A 195 6.93 -9.02 -10.26
N LEU A 196 6.90 -9.74 -9.16
CA LEU A 196 5.73 -9.86 -8.29
C LEU A 196 5.39 -8.53 -7.61
N PHE A 197 6.37 -7.83 -7.03
CA PHE A 197 6.15 -6.52 -6.41
C PHE A 197 5.78 -5.45 -7.44
N SER A 198 6.32 -5.52 -8.66
CA SER A 198 5.88 -4.69 -9.80
C SER A 198 4.40 -4.92 -10.10
N GLY A 199 3.95 -6.16 -10.08
CA GLY A 199 2.53 -6.52 -10.22
C GLY A 199 1.66 -5.95 -9.08
N PHE A 200 2.13 -6.00 -7.83
CA PHE A 200 1.44 -5.40 -6.70
C PHE A 200 1.29 -3.88 -6.84
N ILE A 201 2.34 -3.16 -7.26
CA ILE A 201 2.25 -1.71 -7.50
C ILE A 201 1.11 -1.39 -8.48
N VAL A 202 1.05 -2.10 -9.60
CA VAL A 202 0.00 -1.91 -10.60
C VAL A 202 -1.38 -2.24 -10.04
N TYR A 203 -1.50 -3.36 -9.34
CA TYR A 203 -2.75 -3.80 -8.72
C TYR A 203 -3.27 -2.82 -7.68
N ASP A 204 -2.41 -2.38 -6.75
CA ASP A 204 -2.81 -1.49 -5.65
C ASP A 204 -3.23 -0.11 -6.15
N ILE A 205 -2.51 0.47 -7.12
CA ILE A 205 -2.88 1.76 -7.72
C ILE A 205 -4.21 1.65 -8.46
N GLN A 206 -4.44 0.56 -9.20
CA GLN A 206 -5.73 0.35 -9.84
C GLN A 206 -6.85 0.15 -8.83
N ARG A 207 -6.61 -0.58 -7.76
CA ARG A 207 -7.60 -0.78 -6.69
C ARG A 207 -8.02 0.57 -6.08
N ILE A 208 -7.07 1.49 -5.85
CA ILE A 208 -7.37 2.84 -5.37
C ILE A 208 -8.26 3.56 -6.40
N LYS A 209 -7.88 3.54 -7.68
CA LYS A 209 -8.62 4.18 -8.76
C LYS A 209 -10.07 3.68 -8.88
N PHE A 210 -10.27 2.35 -8.90
CA PHE A 210 -11.63 1.77 -9.02
C PHE A 210 -12.47 1.96 -7.76
N THR A 211 -11.88 2.08 -6.58
CA THR A 211 -12.61 2.43 -5.36
C THR A 211 -13.12 3.86 -5.43
N GLU A 212 -12.37 4.76 -6.06
CA GLU A 212 -12.80 6.15 -6.32
C GLU A 212 -13.98 6.20 -7.30
N ASP A 213 -13.96 5.40 -8.37
CA ASP A 213 -15.00 5.41 -9.41
C ASP A 213 -16.35 4.82 -8.91
N THR A 214 -16.37 4.14 -7.75
CA THR A 214 -17.56 3.48 -7.18
C THR A 214 -18.17 4.22 -5.98
N LEU A 215 -17.58 5.32 -5.52
CA LEU A 215 -18.08 6.17 -4.43
C LEU A 215 -18.75 7.41 -4.99
#